data_1b81256ac755a254c1bb042ca2da96a5
#
_entry.id   1b81256ac755a254c1bb042ca2da96a5
#
_cell.length_a   1.000
_cell.length_b   1.000
_cell.length_c   1.000
_cell.angle_alpha   90.00
_cell.angle_beta   90.00
_cell.angle_gamma   90.00
#
_symmetry.space_group_name_H-M   'P 1'
#
loop_
_entity.id
_entity.type
_entity.pdbx_description
1 polymer ?
#
loop_
_entity_poly.entity_id
_entity_poly.type
_entity_poly.pdbx_seq_one_letter_code
_entity_poly.pdbx_strand_id
1 'polypeptide(L)'
;MSTPKTLYDKIWDAHIVHNDSDGTCLLYIDRHLVHEVTSPQAFEGLRMSGRKVRAPQKTIAVPDHNVPTTPNRDNVIDNEESRIQVEALDKNAKDFGVIYYPVSDIRQGIVHIVGPEQGWTLPGMTVVCGDSHTATHGAFGALAHGIGTSEVEHVLATQTLIQKKSKNMKVEITGTLRPGVTAKDITLAVIGETGTAGGTGYVIEYCGQAIRDLSMEGRMTVCNMAIEGGARAGLIAPDEKTYEYCKGRPHSPKGTSWEMALAYWKTLFSDSDAVFDKVVTILSLIHI
;
A
#
# COMPACT_ATOMS: atom_id res chain seq x y z
N MET A 1 19.69 -22.96 -12.21
CA MET A 1 18.31 -22.73 -11.74
C MET A 1 18.35 -21.47 -10.90
N SER A 2 17.38 -20.56 -11.06
CA SER A 2 17.28 -19.36 -10.23
C SER A 2 16.90 -19.77 -8.80
N THR A 3 17.41 -19.07 -7.80
CA THR A 3 17.02 -19.28 -6.40
C THR A 3 15.53 -19.00 -6.25
N PRO A 4 14.75 -19.88 -5.57
CA PRO A 4 13.33 -19.64 -5.31
C PRO A 4 13.11 -18.36 -4.52
N LYS A 5 12.07 -17.60 -4.89
CA LYS A 5 11.79 -16.26 -4.34
C LYS A 5 10.37 -16.18 -3.78
N THR A 6 10.23 -15.44 -2.68
CA THR A 6 8.92 -15.03 -2.17
C THR A 6 8.30 -13.96 -3.09
N LEU A 7 7.00 -13.71 -2.94
CA LEU A 7 6.34 -12.59 -3.61
C LEU A 7 7.03 -11.25 -3.28
N TYR A 8 7.37 -11.05 -2.00
CA TYR A 8 8.09 -9.87 -1.57
C TYR A 8 9.46 -9.75 -2.25
N ASP A 9 10.24 -10.85 -2.33
CA ASP A 9 11.54 -10.83 -3.00
C ASP A 9 11.42 -10.47 -4.48
N LYS A 10 10.40 -11.02 -5.18
CA LYS A 10 10.17 -10.72 -6.59
C LYS A 10 9.89 -9.24 -6.82
N ILE A 11 9.03 -8.64 -6.00
CA ILE A 11 8.69 -7.21 -6.13
C ILE A 11 9.90 -6.36 -5.74
N TRP A 12 10.53 -6.65 -4.60
CA TRP A 12 11.70 -5.92 -4.13
C TRP A 12 12.82 -5.89 -5.16
N ASP A 13 13.23 -7.06 -5.65
CA ASP A 13 14.35 -7.18 -6.57
C ASP A 13 14.07 -6.47 -7.92
N ALA A 14 12.80 -6.44 -8.36
CA ALA A 14 12.41 -5.72 -9.58
C ALA A 14 12.48 -4.19 -9.44
N HIS A 15 12.54 -3.65 -8.22
CA HIS A 15 12.52 -2.21 -7.96
C HIS A 15 13.84 -1.67 -7.41
N ILE A 16 14.86 -2.50 -7.23
CA ILE A 16 16.19 -2.04 -6.79
C ILE A 16 16.82 -1.20 -7.89
N VAL A 17 17.14 0.05 -7.55
CA VAL A 17 17.93 0.96 -8.38
C VAL A 17 19.41 0.84 -8.05
N HIS A 18 19.74 0.72 -6.76
CA HIS A 18 21.10 0.61 -6.25
C HIS A 18 21.15 -0.15 -4.93
N ASN A 19 22.23 -0.90 -4.72
CA ASN A 19 22.51 -1.57 -3.46
C ASN A 19 23.85 -1.04 -2.93
N ASP A 20 23.85 -0.59 -1.68
CA ASP A 20 25.05 -0.24 -0.96
C ASP A 20 25.64 -1.45 -0.23
N SER A 21 26.93 -1.38 0.08
CA SER A 21 27.68 -2.46 0.73
C SER A 21 27.22 -2.76 2.17
N ASP A 22 26.49 -1.83 2.82
CA ASP A 22 25.93 -1.97 4.16
C ASP A 22 24.54 -2.64 4.17
N GLY A 23 24.04 -3.06 2.99
CA GLY A 23 22.71 -3.66 2.80
C GLY A 23 21.58 -2.63 2.65
N THR A 24 21.89 -1.34 2.58
CA THR A 24 20.94 -0.29 2.24
C THR A 24 20.66 -0.31 0.73
N CYS A 25 19.41 -0.17 0.35
CA CYS A 25 18.99 -0.19 -1.05
C CYS A 25 18.30 1.13 -1.40
N LEU A 26 18.51 1.60 -2.61
CA LEU A 26 17.69 2.63 -3.23
C LEU A 26 16.60 1.93 -4.03
N LEU A 27 15.35 2.05 -3.56
CA LEU A 27 14.18 1.39 -4.13
C LEU A 27 13.40 2.38 -4.99
N TYR A 28 13.06 1.99 -6.22
CA TYR A 28 12.16 2.78 -7.07
C TYR A 28 10.73 2.69 -6.55
N ILE A 29 9.99 3.82 -6.59
CA ILE A 29 8.60 3.91 -6.14
C ILE A 29 7.70 4.16 -7.35
N ASP A 30 6.76 3.22 -7.63
CA ASP A 30 5.84 3.34 -8.75
C ASP A 30 4.75 4.37 -8.51
N ARG A 31 4.22 4.44 -7.27
CA ARG A 31 3.14 5.34 -6.90
C ARG A 31 3.40 5.98 -5.55
N HIS A 32 3.18 7.27 -5.51
CA HIS A 32 3.20 8.05 -4.27
C HIS A 32 1.82 8.63 -4.01
N LEU A 33 1.21 8.21 -2.92
CA LEU A 33 -0.06 8.75 -2.44
C LEU A 33 0.25 9.80 -1.38
N VAL A 34 -0.42 10.94 -1.47
CA VAL A 34 -0.15 12.11 -0.61
C VAL A 34 -1.45 12.64 -0.04
N HIS A 35 -1.47 12.94 1.25
CA HIS A 35 -2.60 13.56 1.93
C HIS A 35 -2.15 14.81 2.70
N GLU A 36 -3.11 15.52 3.30
CA GLU A 36 -2.89 16.86 3.88
C GLU A 36 -2.05 16.87 5.16
N VAL A 37 -1.98 15.76 5.91
CA VAL A 37 -1.35 15.75 7.24
C VAL A 37 0.18 15.72 7.15
N THR A 38 0.76 14.86 6.32
CA THR A 38 2.21 14.62 6.27
C THR A 38 2.91 15.33 5.11
N SER A 39 2.18 15.99 4.23
CA SER A 39 2.74 16.59 3.01
C SER A 39 3.17 18.06 3.12
N PRO A 40 2.62 18.92 3.99
CA PRO A 40 2.94 20.35 3.97
C PRO A 40 4.43 20.62 4.10
N GLN A 41 5.09 20.00 5.08
CA GLN A 41 6.53 20.18 5.33
C GLN A 41 7.38 19.59 4.20
N ALA A 42 6.95 18.48 3.60
CA ALA A 42 7.64 17.85 2.48
C ALA A 42 7.64 18.76 1.23
N PHE A 43 6.51 19.36 0.91
CA PHE A 43 6.44 20.33 -0.19
C PHE A 43 7.21 21.63 0.11
N GLU A 44 7.20 22.06 1.38
CA GLU A 44 8.00 23.22 1.79
C GLU A 44 9.50 22.94 1.63
N GLY A 45 9.99 21.77 2.03
CA GLY A 45 11.37 21.35 1.82
C GLY A 45 11.78 21.39 0.34
N LEU A 46 10.89 20.91 -0.57
CA LEU A 46 11.12 21.04 -2.01
C LEU A 46 11.24 22.51 -2.45
N ARG A 47 10.35 23.36 -1.95
CA ARG A 47 10.33 24.78 -2.30
C ARG A 47 11.61 25.49 -1.83
N MET A 48 12.01 25.26 -0.58
CA MET A 48 13.23 25.83 0.01
C MET A 48 14.50 25.38 -0.72
N SER A 49 14.53 24.11 -1.19
CA SER A 49 15.67 23.55 -1.93
C SER A 49 15.62 23.84 -3.44
N GLY A 50 14.58 24.54 -3.93
CA GLY A 50 14.40 24.82 -5.36
C GLY A 50 14.13 23.57 -6.21
N ARG A 51 13.68 22.48 -5.60
CA ARG A 51 13.40 21.20 -6.27
C ARG A 51 11.97 21.13 -6.76
N LYS A 52 11.77 20.36 -7.82
CA LYS A 52 10.45 20.02 -8.37
C LYS A 52 10.06 18.60 -7.97
N VAL A 53 8.79 18.29 -8.05
CA VAL A 53 8.34 16.88 -7.98
C VAL A 53 8.87 16.15 -9.23
N ARG A 54 9.57 15.04 -8.99
CA ARG A 54 10.27 14.26 -10.04
C ARG A 54 9.31 13.65 -11.06
N ALA A 55 8.18 13.11 -10.57
CA ALA A 55 7.21 12.42 -11.41
C ALA A 55 5.77 12.77 -10.96
N PRO A 56 5.28 13.98 -11.23
CA PRO A 56 3.96 14.42 -10.78
C PRO A 56 2.82 13.53 -11.30
N GLN A 57 2.99 12.89 -12.47
CA GLN A 57 2.04 11.94 -13.04
C GLN A 57 2.00 10.58 -12.29
N LYS A 58 2.91 10.32 -11.37
CA LYS A 58 2.95 9.13 -10.50
C LYS A 58 2.56 9.43 -9.05
N THR A 59 2.25 10.70 -8.78
CA THR A 59 1.84 11.20 -7.47
C THR A 59 0.38 11.62 -7.53
N ILE A 60 -0.41 11.10 -6.59
CA ILE A 60 -1.82 11.48 -6.43
C ILE A 60 -2.01 12.05 -5.03
N ALA A 61 -2.61 13.23 -4.95
CA ALA A 61 -2.94 13.91 -3.71
C ALA A 61 -4.45 13.86 -3.46
N VAL A 62 -4.83 13.51 -2.23
CA VAL A 62 -6.23 13.42 -1.79
C VAL A 62 -6.30 13.88 -0.34
N PRO A 63 -7.12 14.86 0.03
CA PRO A 63 -7.39 15.17 1.43
C PRO A 63 -8.37 14.14 1.98
N ASP A 64 -8.05 13.52 3.12
CA ASP A 64 -8.90 12.46 3.69
C ASP A 64 -8.95 12.41 5.22
N HIS A 65 -7.94 12.94 5.92
CA HIS A 65 -7.88 12.92 7.37
C HIS A 65 -8.65 14.09 8.02
N ASN A 66 -8.51 15.30 7.45
CA ASN A 66 -9.05 16.54 8.00
C ASN A 66 -10.24 17.08 7.19
N VAL A 67 -11.08 16.20 6.71
CA VAL A 67 -12.26 16.54 5.91
C VAL A 67 -13.54 16.12 6.62
N PRO A 68 -14.65 16.89 6.51
CA PRO A 68 -15.93 16.49 7.08
C PRO A 68 -16.45 15.20 6.46
N THR A 69 -17.10 14.37 7.27
CA THR A 69 -17.78 13.13 6.82
C THR A 69 -19.29 13.33 6.61
N THR A 70 -19.77 14.57 6.72
CA THR A 70 -21.18 14.91 6.51
C THR A 70 -21.56 14.86 5.02
N PRO A 71 -22.82 14.56 4.67
CA PRO A 71 -23.26 14.49 3.27
C PRO A 71 -23.08 15.79 2.48
N ASN A 72 -23.21 16.94 3.15
CA ASN A 72 -23.13 18.28 2.54
C ASN A 72 -21.81 18.96 2.90
N ARG A 73 -20.69 18.28 2.66
CA ARG A 73 -19.35 18.79 2.94
C ARG A 73 -18.84 19.79 1.87
N ASP A 74 -19.63 20.78 1.51
CA ASP A 74 -19.41 21.76 0.44
C ASP A 74 -18.20 22.68 0.69
N ASN A 75 -17.03 22.11 0.89
CA ASN A 75 -15.77 22.82 1.16
C ASN A 75 -15.74 23.63 2.46
N VAL A 76 -16.70 23.46 3.36
CA VAL A 76 -16.71 24.09 4.67
C VAL A 76 -16.04 23.17 5.69
N ILE A 77 -14.83 23.52 6.08
CA ILE A 77 -14.11 22.86 7.14
C ILE A 77 -14.06 23.85 8.32
N ASP A 78 -14.90 23.59 9.34
CA ASP A 78 -15.08 24.49 10.48
C ASP A 78 -13.83 24.58 11.37
N ASN A 79 -13.10 23.47 11.51
CA ASN A 79 -11.85 23.46 12.26
C ASN A 79 -10.75 24.18 11.48
N GLU A 80 -10.18 25.25 12.05
CA GLU A 80 -9.20 26.08 11.38
C GLU A 80 -7.91 25.33 11.04
N GLU A 81 -7.39 24.49 11.93
CA GLU A 81 -6.16 23.72 11.69
C GLU A 81 -6.35 22.72 10.54
N SER A 82 -7.48 22.02 10.54
CA SER A 82 -7.86 21.09 9.46
C SER A 82 -7.98 21.82 8.11
N ARG A 83 -8.63 22.98 8.11
CA ARG A 83 -8.80 23.81 6.90
C ARG A 83 -7.46 24.26 6.34
N ILE A 84 -6.54 24.75 7.19
CA ILE A 84 -5.20 25.18 6.77
C ILE A 84 -4.43 24.04 6.11
N GLN A 85 -4.51 22.82 6.64
CA GLN A 85 -3.83 21.66 6.07
C GLN A 85 -4.40 21.28 4.70
N VAL A 86 -5.72 21.28 4.54
CA VAL A 86 -6.38 20.96 3.26
C VAL A 86 -6.08 22.05 2.21
N GLU A 87 -6.14 23.32 2.59
CA GLU A 87 -5.77 24.45 1.72
C GLU A 87 -4.29 24.40 1.31
N ALA A 88 -3.40 23.98 2.22
CA ALA A 88 -2.00 23.77 1.92
C ALA A 88 -1.79 22.65 0.88
N LEU A 89 -2.53 21.54 1.02
CA LEU A 89 -2.48 20.45 0.04
C LEU A 89 -2.98 20.91 -1.34
N ASP A 90 -4.10 21.63 -1.39
CA ASP A 90 -4.65 22.20 -2.65
C ASP A 90 -3.62 23.07 -3.35
N LYS A 91 -3.04 24.03 -2.60
CA LYS A 91 -2.01 24.93 -3.11
C LYS A 91 -0.77 24.16 -3.59
N ASN A 92 -0.28 23.22 -2.80
CA ASN A 92 0.92 22.45 -3.13
C ASN A 92 0.69 21.56 -4.36
N ALA A 93 -0.45 20.88 -4.45
CA ALA A 93 -0.79 20.06 -5.61
C ALA A 93 -0.80 20.88 -6.91
N LYS A 94 -1.35 22.09 -6.85
CA LYS A 94 -1.36 23.03 -7.98
C LYS A 94 0.04 23.54 -8.32
N ASP A 95 0.81 23.99 -7.33
CA ASP A 95 2.14 24.59 -7.53
C ASP A 95 3.13 23.56 -8.13
N PHE A 96 3.03 22.29 -7.73
CA PHE A 96 3.93 21.21 -8.16
C PHE A 96 3.37 20.34 -9.27
N GLY A 97 2.12 20.57 -9.70
CA GLY A 97 1.49 19.89 -10.83
C GLY A 97 1.20 18.41 -10.58
N VAL A 98 1.00 18.00 -9.32
CA VAL A 98 0.59 16.62 -8.99
C VAL A 98 -0.90 16.44 -9.26
N ILE A 99 -1.30 15.18 -9.50
CA ILE A 99 -2.71 14.85 -9.68
C ILE A 99 -3.43 15.04 -8.34
N TYR A 100 -4.57 15.75 -8.36
CA TYR A 100 -5.28 16.12 -7.14
C TYR A 100 -6.79 15.89 -7.26
N TYR A 101 -7.37 15.26 -6.24
CA TYR A 101 -8.81 15.12 -6.08
C TYR A 101 -9.26 15.92 -4.85
N PRO A 102 -9.71 17.17 -5.03
CA PRO A 102 -10.16 18.02 -3.93
C PRO A 102 -11.42 17.48 -3.24
N VAL A 103 -11.79 18.04 -2.09
CA VAL A 103 -12.97 17.65 -1.30
C VAL A 103 -14.26 17.61 -2.14
N SER A 104 -14.38 18.49 -3.12
CA SER A 104 -15.54 18.56 -4.03
C SER A 104 -15.50 17.57 -5.19
N ASP A 105 -14.40 16.86 -5.42
CA ASP A 105 -14.29 15.89 -6.51
C ASP A 105 -15.02 14.59 -6.13
N ILE A 106 -15.80 14.04 -7.07
CA ILE A 106 -16.52 12.77 -6.85
C ILE A 106 -15.58 11.58 -6.55
N ARG A 107 -14.31 11.68 -6.94
CA ARG A 107 -13.28 10.66 -6.71
C ARG A 107 -12.60 10.80 -5.36
N GLN A 108 -12.85 11.90 -4.63
CA GLN A 108 -12.26 12.11 -3.32
C GLN A 108 -12.82 11.10 -2.31
N GLY A 109 -11.96 10.57 -1.46
CA GLY A 109 -12.26 9.61 -0.41
C GLY A 109 -11.00 9.23 0.35
N ILE A 110 -11.07 8.20 1.17
CA ILE A 110 -9.90 7.66 1.88
C ILE A 110 -8.82 7.29 0.86
N VAL A 111 -7.62 7.83 1.03
CA VAL A 111 -6.51 7.70 0.06
C VAL A 111 -6.21 6.24 -0.31
N HIS A 112 -6.30 5.32 0.67
CA HIS A 112 -6.07 3.88 0.46
C HIS A 112 -7.23 3.15 -0.23
N ILE A 113 -8.38 3.80 -0.38
CA ILE A 113 -9.52 3.31 -1.18
C ILE A 113 -9.47 3.95 -2.57
N VAL A 114 -9.18 5.23 -2.66
CA VAL A 114 -9.07 5.96 -3.94
C VAL A 114 -8.00 5.33 -4.83
N GLY A 115 -6.84 4.96 -4.28
CA GLY A 115 -5.78 4.31 -5.04
C GLY A 115 -6.26 3.08 -5.82
N PRO A 116 -6.81 2.06 -5.18
CA PRO A 116 -7.37 0.89 -5.84
C PRO A 116 -8.56 1.18 -6.75
N GLU A 117 -9.55 1.97 -6.29
CA GLU A 117 -10.76 2.26 -7.06
C GLU A 117 -10.49 3.00 -8.35
N GLN A 118 -9.49 3.87 -8.36
CA GLN A 118 -9.05 4.57 -9.56
C GLN A 118 -8.07 3.76 -10.42
N GLY A 119 -7.62 2.59 -9.96
CA GLY A 119 -6.63 1.75 -10.67
C GLY A 119 -5.20 2.29 -10.58
N TRP A 120 -4.89 3.09 -9.55
CA TRP A 120 -3.54 3.53 -9.25
C TRP A 120 -2.70 2.44 -8.59
N THR A 121 -3.34 1.59 -7.79
CA THR A 121 -2.73 0.43 -7.17
C THR A 121 -2.94 -0.78 -8.05
N LEU A 122 -1.85 -1.40 -8.49
CA LEU A 122 -1.87 -2.59 -9.34
C LEU A 122 -0.84 -3.62 -8.83
N PRO A 123 -1.04 -4.91 -9.14
CA PRO A 123 -0.11 -5.96 -8.71
C PRO A 123 1.34 -5.72 -9.14
N GLY A 124 2.25 -6.02 -8.25
CA GLY A 124 3.70 -5.91 -8.48
C GLY A 124 4.27 -4.51 -8.37
N MET A 125 3.48 -3.50 -8.05
CA MET A 125 3.95 -2.12 -7.83
C MET A 125 4.52 -1.91 -6.44
N THR A 126 5.36 -0.88 -6.30
CA THR A 126 5.73 -0.25 -5.02
C THR A 126 4.87 0.99 -4.80
N VAL A 127 4.23 1.08 -3.63
CA VAL A 127 3.32 2.19 -3.26
C VAL A 127 3.71 2.74 -1.90
N VAL A 128 3.86 4.05 -1.78
CA VAL A 128 4.14 4.71 -0.51
C VAL A 128 3.17 5.87 -0.24
N CYS A 129 2.96 6.14 1.03
CA CYS A 129 2.17 7.26 1.53
C CYS A 129 2.70 7.68 2.91
N GLY A 130 2.49 8.91 3.30
CA GLY A 130 2.79 9.39 4.65
C GLY A 130 1.82 8.89 5.73
N ASP A 131 1.29 7.68 5.58
CA ASP A 131 0.28 7.05 6.45
C ASP A 131 0.65 5.59 6.71
N SER A 132 0.55 5.13 7.97
CA SER A 132 0.88 3.76 8.38
C SER A 132 0.02 2.70 7.67
N HIS A 133 -1.26 3.00 7.40
CA HIS A 133 -2.18 2.06 6.76
C HIS A 133 -2.01 1.93 5.24
N THR A 134 -0.94 2.47 4.68
CA THR A 134 -0.53 2.22 3.29
C THR A 134 -0.37 0.72 2.98
N ALA A 135 -0.13 -0.10 4.00
CA ALA A 135 -0.11 -1.57 3.88
C ALA A 135 -1.40 -2.16 3.27
N THR A 136 -2.53 -1.44 3.31
CA THR A 136 -3.81 -1.82 2.67
C THR A 136 -3.63 -2.24 1.20
N HIS A 137 -2.75 -1.54 0.47
CA HIS A 137 -2.50 -1.82 -0.96
C HIS A 137 -1.85 -3.19 -1.22
N GLY A 138 -1.28 -3.82 -0.19
CA GLY A 138 -0.75 -5.18 -0.27
C GLY A 138 -1.81 -6.24 -0.59
N ALA A 139 -3.09 -5.95 -0.36
CA ALA A 139 -4.22 -6.78 -0.78
C ALA A 139 -4.27 -7.02 -2.30
N PHE A 140 -3.64 -6.15 -3.07
CA PHE A 140 -3.54 -6.21 -4.52
C PHE A 140 -2.22 -6.83 -5.01
N GLY A 141 -1.39 -7.35 -4.12
CA GLY A 141 -0.05 -7.82 -4.45
C GLY A 141 0.92 -6.69 -4.78
N ALA A 142 0.71 -5.50 -4.22
CA ALA A 142 1.63 -4.36 -4.28
C ALA A 142 2.47 -4.29 -3.00
N LEU A 143 3.76 -4.04 -3.11
CA LEU A 143 4.61 -3.74 -1.96
C LEU A 143 4.33 -2.32 -1.50
N ALA A 144 3.58 -2.19 -0.41
CA ALA A 144 3.09 -0.90 0.04
C ALA A 144 3.34 -0.70 1.54
N HIS A 145 3.84 0.48 1.91
CA HIS A 145 4.09 0.80 3.31
C HIS A 145 4.13 2.31 3.58
N GLY A 146 3.85 2.66 4.83
CA GLY A 146 3.95 4.03 5.32
C GLY A 146 5.38 4.54 5.36
N ILE A 147 5.55 5.85 5.16
CA ILE A 147 6.82 6.57 5.22
C ILE A 147 6.69 7.85 6.04
N GLY A 148 7.80 8.32 6.63
CA GLY A 148 7.83 9.57 7.38
C GLY A 148 7.87 10.81 6.47
N THR A 149 7.59 11.98 7.03
CA THR A 149 7.51 13.25 6.28
C THR A 149 8.78 13.57 5.48
N SER A 150 9.97 13.32 6.02
CA SER A 150 11.23 13.50 5.30
C SER A 150 11.41 12.51 4.14
N GLU A 151 10.88 11.30 4.28
CA GLU A 151 10.85 10.31 3.21
C GLU A 151 9.83 10.70 2.12
N VAL A 152 8.69 11.32 2.51
CA VAL A 152 7.73 11.91 1.55
C VAL A 152 8.42 12.94 0.68
N GLU A 153 9.20 13.87 1.27
CA GLU A 153 9.99 14.84 0.53
C GLU A 153 10.98 14.15 -0.42
N HIS A 154 11.71 13.13 0.09
CA HIS A 154 12.68 12.39 -0.70
C HIS A 154 12.02 11.72 -1.92
N VAL A 155 10.89 11.04 -1.73
CA VAL A 155 10.17 10.39 -2.83
C VAL A 155 9.62 11.40 -3.83
N LEU A 156 9.07 12.52 -3.37
CA LEU A 156 8.62 13.61 -4.25
C LEU A 156 9.77 14.12 -5.13
N ALA A 157 10.97 14.29 -4.54
CA ALA A 157 12.15 14.81 -5.23
C ALA A 157 12.80 13.82 -6.20
N THR A 158 12.77 12.51 -5.90
CA THR A 158 13.62 11.51 -6.56
C THR A 158 12.86 10.35 -7.19
N GLN A 159 11.64 10.08 -6.78
CA GLN A 159 10.84 8.89 -7.08
C GLN A 159 11.49 7.59 -6.56
N THR A 160 12.34 7.70 -5.54
CA THR A 160 13.03 6.58 -4.91
C THR A 160 12.96 6.68 -3.40
N LEU A 161 13.25 5.58 -2.71
CA LEU A 161 13.28 5.51 -1.26
C LEU A 161 14.51 4.72 -0.79
N ILE A 162 15.19 5.20 0.24
CA ILE A 162 16.32 4.50 0.86
C ILE A 162 15.75 3.55 1.91
N GLN A 163 15.97 2.25 1.76
CA GLN A 163 15.44 1.23 2.66
C GLN A 163 16.43 0.06 2.85
N LYS A 164 16.29 -0.62 3.99
CA LYS A 164 16.86 -1.97 4.18
C LYS A 164 15.77 -3.01 3.96
N LYS A 165 16.12 -4.10 3.29
CA LYS A 165 15.18 -5.20 3.02
C LYS A 165 14.69 -5.81 4.34
N SER A 166 13.38 -5.90 4.50
CA SER A 166 12.75 -6.58 5.62
C SER A 166 12.87 -8.10 5.47
N LYS A 167 12.66 -8.82 6.57
CA LYS A 167 12.55 -10.28 6.57
C LYS A 167 11.19 -10.72 5.99
N ASN A 168 11.15 -11.95 5.49
CA ASN A 168 9.94 -12.59 4.98
C ASN A 168 9.21 -13.35 6.08
N MET A 169 7.94 -13.06 6.32
CA MET A 169 7.07 -13.83 7.19
C MET A 169 5.87 -14.37 6.41
N LYS A 170 5.60 -15.66 6.54
CA LYS A 170 4.40 -16.31 5.99
C LYS A 170 3.37 -16.48 7.09
N VAL A 171 2.13 -16.06 6.84
CA VAL A 171 0.98 -16.36 7.69
C VAL A 171 -0.03 -17.13 6.85
N GLU A 172 -0.18 -18.41 7.14
CA GLU A 172 -1.06 -19.30 6.41
C GLU A 172 -2.33 -19.58 7.22
N ILE A 173 -3.49 -19.16 6.71
CA ILE A 173 -4.78 -19.43 7.33
C ILE A 173 -5.48 -20.54 6.56
N THR A 174 -5.50 -21.74 7.13
CA THR A 174 -6.08 -22.94 6.54
C THR A 174 -7.54 -23.12 6.93
N GLY A 175 -8.29 -23.88 6.12
CA GLY A 175 -9.71 -24.15 6.34
C GLY A 175 -10.60 -23.00 5.86
N THR A 176 -11.87 -23.07 6.26
CA THR A 176 -12.92 -22.09 5.93
C THR A 176 -13.37 -21.34 7.17
N LEU A 177 -13.69 -20.07 7.02
CA LEU A 177 -14.21 -19.25 8.14
C LEU A 177 -15.62 -19.70 8.53
N ARG A 178 -15.91 -19.71 9.82
CA ARG A 178 -17.28 -19.93 10.32
C ARG A 178 -18.17 -18.74 9.98
N PRO A 179 -19.50 -18.94 9.85
CA PRO A 179 -20.42 -17.84 9.72
C PRO A 179 -20.26 -16.82 10.87
N GLY A 180 -20.19 -15.55 10.52
CA GLY A 180 -20.00 -14.44 11.47
C GLY A 180 -18.53 -14.06 11.72
N VAL A 181 -17.56 -14.87 11.31
CA VAL A 181 -16.13 -14.52 11.37
C VAL A 181 -15.76 -13.62 10.20
N THR A 182 -15.09 -12.52 10.49
CA THR A 182 -14.71 -11.48 9.53
C THR A 182 -13.19 -11.45 9.29
N ALA A 183 -12.74 -10.67 8.32
CA ALA A 183 -11.34 -10.43 8.05
C ALA A 183 -10.61 -9.80 9.25
N LYS A 184 -11.31 -8.98 10.06
CA LYS A 184 -10.76 -8.39 11.28
C LYS A 184 -10.45 -9.46 12.34
N ASP A 185 -11.32 -10.45 12.48
CA ASP A 185 -11.09 -11.56 13.44
C ASP A 185 -9.85 -12.38 13.05
N ILE A 186 -9.61 -12.58 11.75
CA ILE A 186 -8.37 -13.21 11.25
C ILE A 186 -7.16 -12.43 11.75
N THR A 187 -7.13 -11.12 11.56
CA THR A 187 -5.98 -10.29 11.96
C THR A 187 -5.79 -10.29 13.46
N LEU A 188 -6.87 -10.20 14.23
CA LEU A 188 -6.81 -10.26 15.70
C LEU A 188 -6.29 -11.62 16.19
N ALA A 189 -6.67 -12.72 15.53
CA ALA A 189 -6.13 -14.03 15.84
C ALA A 189 -4.63 -14.13 15.52
N VAL A 190 -4.18 -13.58 14.38
CA VAL A 190 -2.75 -13.51 14.03
C VAL A 190 -1.98 -12.71 15.09
N ILE A 191 -2.48 -11.56 15.51
CA ILE A 191 -1.84 -10.73 16.55
C ILE A 191 -1.86 -11.46 17.89
N GLY A 192 -2.95 -12.15 18.23
CA GLY A 192 -3.04 -12.95 19.44
C GLY A 192 -2.00 -14.07 19.48
N GLU A 193 -1.74 -14.73 18.35
CA GLU A 193 -0.75 -15.81 18.23
C GLU A 193 0.69 -15.28 18.22
N THR A 194 0.94 -14.15 17.54
CA THR A 194 2.30 -13.64 17.31
C THR A 194 2.75 -12.59 18.32
N GLY A 195 1.80 -11.96 19.01
CA GLY A 195 2.00 -10.75 19.83
C GLY A 195 1.95 -9.47 19.03
N THR A 196 1.73 -8.34 19.70
CA THR A 196 1.60 -6.99 19.10
C THR A 196 2.87 -6.48 18.39
N ALA A 197 4.03 -7.10 18.64
CA ALA A 197 5.29 -6.80 17.97
C ALA A 197 5.79 -7.98 17.13
N GLY A 198 4.97 -9.01 16.93
CA GLY A 198 5.35 -10.26 16.28
C GLY A 198 5.77 -10.13 14.82
N GLY A 199 5.31 -9.07 14.15
CA GLY A 199 5.64 -8.71 12.78
C GLY A 199 6.77 -7.69 12.62
N THR A 200 7.37 -7.21 13.71
CA THR A 200 8.41 -6.19 13.65
C THR A 200 9.61 -6.63 12.82
N GLY A 201 9.96 -5.85 11.82
CA GLY A 201 11.06 -6.14 10.89
C GLY A 201 10.68 -7.10 9.75
N TYR A 202 9.40 -7.48 9.64
CA TYR A 202 8.90 -8.37 8.59
C TYR A 202 7.96 -7.66 7.61
N VAL A 203 7.94 -8.17 6.38
CA VAL A 203 6.81 -8.09 5.47
C VAL A 203 6.06 -9.42 5.58
N ILE A 204 4.75 -9.36 5.84
CA ILE A 204 3.91 -10.55 6.04
C ILE A 204 3.20 -10.91 4.74
N GLU A 205 3.43 -12.11 4.22
CA GLU A 205 2.61 -12.69 3.15
C GLU A 205 1.49 -13.54 3.77
N TYR A 206 0.26 -13.08 3.61
CA TYR A 206 -0.94 -13.81 4.02
C TYR A 206 -1.41 -14.74 2.91
N CYS A 207 -1.62 -16.00 3.25
CA CYS A 207 -2.04 -17.03 2.30
C CYS A 207 -2.96 -18.07 2.94
N GLY A 208 -3.28 -19.11 2.22
CA GLY A 208 -4.18 -20.18 2.65
C GLY A 208 -5.60 -20.01 2.12
N GLN A 209 -6.45 -21.02 2.34
CA GLN A 209 -7.79 -21.07 1.78
C GLN A 209 -8.67 -19.92 2.29
N ALA A 210 -8.64 -19.67 3.61
CA ALA A 210 -9.44 -18.61 4.21
C ALA A 210 -9.14 -17.22 3.62
N ILE A 211 -7.86 -16.93 3.27
CA ILE A 211 -7.48 -15.67 2.63
C ILE A 211 -7.95 -15.62 1.17
N ARG A 212 -7.84 -16.71 0.43
CA ARG A 212 -8.33 -16.78 -0.96
C ARG A 212 -9.84 -16.57 -1.06
N ASP A 213 -10.58 -17.03 -0.04
CA ASP A 213 -12.05 -16.93 0.00
C ASP A 213 -12.54 -15.51 0.31
N LEU A 214 -11.73 -14.67 0.96
CA LEU A 214 -12.06 -13.27 1.25
C LEU A 214 -12.41 -12.48 -0.01
N SER A 215 -13.31 -11.51 0.14
CA SER A 215 -13.48 -10.42 -0.83
C SER A 215 -12.23 -9.52 -0.88
N MET A 216 -12.14 -8.65 -1.86
CA MET A 216 -11.03 -7.68 -1.92
C MET A 216 -11.03 -6.76 -0.69
N GLU A 217 -12.19 -6.32 -0.22
CA GLU A 217 -12.34 -5.51 1.00
C GLU A 217 -11.86 -6.26 2.24
N GLY A 218 -12.15 -7.56 2.33
CA GLY A 218 -11.64 -8.42 3.40
C GLY A 218 -10.10 -8.54 3.34
N ARG A 219 -9.53 -8.72 2.15
CA ARG A 219 -8.07 -8.72 1.96
C ARG A 219 -7.45 -7.37 2.31
N MET A 220 -8.11 -6.27 1.95
CA MET A 220 -7.69 -4.92 2.33
C MET A 220 -7.66 -4.77 3.85
N THR A 221 -8.66 -5.27 4.55
CA THR A 221 -8.70 -5.27 6.04
C THR A 221 -7.52 -6.04 6.63
N VAL A 222 -7.22 -7.24 6.11
CA VAL A 222 -6.09 -8.05 6.60
C VAL A 222 -4.75 -7.34 6.39
N CYS A 223 -4.50 -6.80 5.20
CA CYS A 223 -3.27 -6.08 4.92
C CYS A 223 -3.18 -4.74 5.65
N ASN A 224 -4.31 -4.01 5.77
CA ASN A 224 -4.41 -2.76 6.53
C ASN A 224 -3.93 -2.96 7.96
N MET A 225 -4.44 -3.97 8.64
CA MET A 225 -4.16 -4.25 10.05
C MET A 225 -2.83 -5.00 10.28
N ALA A 226 -2.03 -5.27 9.27
CA ALA A 226 -0.70 -5.85 9.46
C ALA A 226 0.21 -4.95 10.32
N ILE A 227 -0.01 -3.64 10.27
CA ILE A 227 0.75 -2.64 11.02
C ILE A 227 0.49 -2.74 12.53
N GLU A 228 -0.71 -3.14 12.98
CA GLU A 228 -1.04 -3.34 14.39
C GLU A 228 -0.27 -4.52 15.00
N GLY A 229 0.16 -5.47 14.16
CA GLY A 229 1.10 -6.53 14.54
C GLY A 229 2.57 -6.13 14.43
N GLY A 230 2.87 -4.86 14.15
CA GLY A 230 4.21 -4.30 14.00
C GLY A 230 4.89 -4.59 12.65
N ALA A 231 4.20 -5.18 11.69
CA ALA A 231 4.76 -5.47 10.38
C ALA A 231 5.03 -4.21 9.54
N ARG A 232 6.03 -4.27 8.67
CA ARG A 232 6.33 -3.19 7.72
C ARG A 232 5.26 -3.10 6.62
N ALA A 233 4.75 -4.24 6.17
CA ALA A 233 3.71 -4.36 5.15
C ALA A 233 3.00 -5.71 5.28
N GLY A 234 1.79 -5.80 4.74
CA GLY A 234 1.08 -7.04 4.46
C GLY A 234 1.01 -7.26 2.96
N LEU A 235 1.08 -8.50 2.50
CA LEU A 235 0.98 -8.86 1.09
C LEU A 235 0.02 -10.04 0.92
N ILE A 236 -0.77 -10.02 -0.13
CA ILE A 236 -1.54 -11.17 -0.63
C ILE A 236 -1.22 -11.33 -2.11
N ALA A 237 -0.86 -12.53 -2.52
CA ALA A 237 -0.61 -12.81 -3.93
C ALA A 237 -1.87 -12.52 -4.77
N PRO A 238 -1.75 -11.77 -5.87
CA PRO A 238 -2.89 -11.45 -6.71
C PRO A 238 -3.45 -12.70 -7.39
N ASP A 239 -4.76 -12.78 -7.49
CA ASP A 239 -5.50 -13.85 -8.14
C ASP A 239 -6.64 -13.30 -9.01
N GLU A 240 -7.52 -14.16 -9.48
CA GLU A 240 -8.63 -13.79 -10.35
C GLU A 240 -9.51 -12.70 -9.74
N LYS A 241 -9.75 -12.71 -8.42
CA LYS A 241 -10.52 -11.65 -7.74
C LYS A 241 -9.81 -10.30 -7.84
N THR A 242 -8.49 -10.30 -7.66
CA THR A 242 -7.66 -9.11 -7.79
C THR A 242 -7.70 -8.58 -9.21
N TYR A 243 -7.56 -9.47 -10.21
CA TYR A 243 -7.58 -9.07 -11.62
C TYR A 243 -8.94 -8.51 -12.03
N GLU A 244 -10.03 -9.14 -11.58
CA GLU A 244 -11.40 -8.66 -11.81
C GLU A 244 -11.62 -7.27 -11.20
N TYR A 245 -11.18 -7.06 -9.96
CA TYR A 245 -11.28 -5.76 -9.29
C TYR A 245 -10.52 -4.66 -10.05
N CYS A 246 -9.32 -4.94 -10.54
CA CYS A 246 -8.50 -3.99 -11.28
C CYS A 246 -9.02 -3.70 -12.68
N LYS A 247 -9.78 -4.64 -13.28
CA LYS A 247 -10.23 -4.54 -14.66
C LYS A 247 -11.18 -3.36 -14.88
N GLY A 248 -10.87 -2.55 -15.90
CA GLY A 248 -11.74 -1.43 -16.30
C GLY A 248 -11.66 -0.19 -15.39
N ARG A 249 -10.84 -0.20 -14.35
CA ARG A 249 -10.60 1.01 -13.53
C ARG A 249 -9.96 2.11 -14.37
N PRO A 250 -10.19 3.40 -14.05
CA PRO A 250 -9.76 4.53 -14.89
C PRO A 250 -8.30 4.50 -15.32
N HIS A 251 -7.38 4.19 -14.39
CA HIS A 251 -5.93 4.16 -14.63
C HIS A 251 -5.35 2.75 -14.80
N SER A 252 -6.18 1.71 -14.83
CA SER A 252 -5.75 0.36 -15.15
C SER A 252 -5.35 0.24 -16.63
N PRO A 253 -4.41 -0.64 -16.97
CA PRO A 253 -4.05 -0.93 -18.35
C PRO A 253 -5.28 -1.34 -19.19
N LYS A 254 -5.24 -1.05 -20.48
CA LYS A 254 -6.34 -1.35 -21.41
C LYS A 254 -5.80 -2.06 -22.67
N GLY A 255 -6.65 -2.86 -23.31
CA GLY A 255 -6.29 -3.57 -24.54
C GLY A 255 -5.05 -4.44 -24.36
N THR A 256 -4.12 -4.36 -25.29
CA THR A 256 -2.87 -5.17 -25.28
C THR A 256 -2.04 -4.93 -24.01
N SER A 257 -2.03 -3.70 -23.46
CA SER A 257 -1.33 -3.43 -22.20
C SER A 257 -1.96 -4.17 -21.01
N TRP A 258 -3.27 -4.40 -21.03
CA TRP A 258 -3.94 -5.22 -20.02
C TRP A 258 -3.49 -6.70 -20.12
N GLU A 259 -3.44 -7.25 -21.32
CA GLU A 259 -3.01 -8.65 -21.54
C GLU A 259 -1.55 -8.85 -21.07
N MET A 260 -0.68 -7.90 -21.37
CA MET A 260 0.71 -7.94 -20.91
C MET A 260 0.81 -7.84 -19.38
N ALA A 261 0.05 -6.92 -18.77
CA ALA A 261 0.00 -6.77 -17.32
C ALA A 261 -0.53 -8.05 -16.65
N LEU A 262 -1.61 -8.62 -17.15
CA LEU A 262 -2.20 -9.85 -16.64
C LEU A 262 -1.22 -11.03 -16.73
N ALA A 263 -0.49 -11.17 -17.84
CA ALA A 263 0.54 -12.19 -17.99
C ALA A 263 1.64 -12.03 -16.92
N TYR A 264 2.08 -10.81 -16.65
CA TYR A 264 3.04 -10.53 -15.59
C TYR A 264 2.45 -10.78 -14.19
N TRP A 265 1.25 -10.30 -13.90
CA TRP A 265 0.61 -10.46 -12.59
C TRP A 265 0.42 -11.93 -12.18
N LYS A 266 0.17 -12.80 -13.15
CA LYS A 266 0.09 -14.25 -12.95
C LYS A 266 1.40 -14.90 -12.52
N THR A 267 2.52 -14.19 -12.57
CA THR A 267 3.82 -14.66 -12.05
C THR A 267 4.10 -14.21 -10.62
N LEU A 268 3.24 -13.33 -10.06
CA LEU A 268 3.42 -12.71 -8.75
C LEU A 268 2.83 -13.57 -7.64
N PHE A 269 3.53 -14.63 -7.31
CA PHE A 269 3.29 -15.51 -6.15
C PHE A 269 4.63 -16.05 -5.67
N SER A 270 4.70 -16.48 -4.42
CA SER A 270 5.89 -17.11 -3.86
C SER A 270 6.13 -18.46 -4.51
N ASP A 271 7.36 -18.75 -4.90
CA ASP A 271 7.74 -20.05 -5.46
C ASP A 271 7.51 -21.16 -4.40
N SER A 272 7.22 -22.39 -4.84
CA SER A 272 6.92 -23.51 -3.94
C SER A 272 8.02 -23.75 -2.90
N ASP A 273 9.26 -23.52 -3.31
CA ASP A 273 10.46 -23.79 -2.53
C ASP A 273 11.04 -22.50 -1.89
N ALA A 274 10.27 -21.39 -1.94
CA ALA A 274 10.69 -20.14 -1.33
C ALA A 274 10.84 -20.28 0.19
N VAL A 275 11.93 -19.71 0.72
CA VAL A 275 12.25 -19.76 2.15
C VAL A 275 11.72 -18.49 2.83
N PHE A 276 10.98 -18.68 3.91
CA PHE A 276 10.52 -17.61 4.78
C PHE A 276 11.31 -17.64 6.09
N ASP A 277 11.67 -16.48 6.61
CA ASP A 277 12.36 -16.35 7.90
C ASP A 277 11.47 -16.78 9.09
N LYS A 278 10.15 -16.62 8.93
CA LYS A 278 9.15 -17.05 9.94
C LYS A 278 7.89 -17.54 9.22
N VAL A 279 7.33 -18.64 9.75
CA VAL A 279 6.07 -19.21 9.29
C VAL A 279 5.12 -19.35 10.48
N VAL A 280 3.89 -18.88 10.31
CA VAL A 280 2.78 -19.03 11.27
C VAL A 280 1.63 -19.69 10.56
N THR A 281 1.07 -20.74 11.13
CA THR A 281 -0.10 -21.43 10.58
C THR A 281 -1.26 -21.34 11.57
N ILE A 282 -2.39 -20.84 11.07
CA ILE A 282 -3.63 -20.71 11.83
C ILE A 282 -4.70 -21.59 11.18
N LEU A 283 -5.30 -22.46 11.99
CA LEU A 283 -6.44 -23.25 11.57
C LEU A 283 -7.73 -22.49 11.91
N SER A 284 -8.43 -21.99 10.90
CA SER A 284 -9.59 -21.11 11.05
C SER A 284 -10.72 -21.71 11.91
N LEU A 285 -10.91 -23.03 11.87
CA LEU A 285 -11.96 -23.71 12.65
C LEU A 285 -11.67 -23.85 14.15
N ILE A 286 -10.42 -23.64 14.57
CA ILE A 286 -9.98 -23.86 15.96
C ILE A 286 -9.51 -22.55 16.60
N HIS A 287 -8.72 -21.75 15.87
CA HIS A 287 -8.05 -20.58 16.42
C HIS A 287 -8.82 -19.27 16.25
N ILE A 288 -9.83 -19.25 15.38
CA ILE A 288 -10.60 -18.04 15.07
C ILE A 288 -12.07 -18.21 15.49
#